data_62d4828655a75ea385ddbf9be4aa5938
#
_entry.id   62d4828655a75ea385ddbf9be4aa5938
#
_cell.length_a   1.000
_cell.length_b   1.000
_cell.length_c   1.000
_cell.angle_alpha   90.00
_cell.angle_beta   90.00
_cell.angle_gamma   90.00
#
_symmetry.space_group_name_H-M   'P 1'
#
loop_
_entity.id
_entity.type
_entity.pdbx_description
1 polymer ?
#
loop_
_entity_poly.entity_id
_entity_poly.type
_entity_poly.pdbx_seq_one_letter_code
_entity_poly.pdbx_strand_id
1 'polypeptide(L)'
;MKIEKLIPLPKDKVRFKLSSFKSVPKEAGCYVLATFENDILYIGLSNNLFTRFQQHLDNPEKINPTKEGKAIWFYFTIYDSKNLPKLERTWINQFDAIHGRHSILNKINSPVS
;
A
#
# COMPACT_ATOMS: atom_id res chain seq x y z
N MET A 1 -3.07 -3.38 -12.06
CA MET A 1 -3.84 -2.12 -11.97
C MET A 1 -2.90 -0.98 -11.62
N LYS A 2 -2.99 0.09 -12.34
CA LYS A 2 -2.17 1.27 -12.06
C LYS A 2 -2.78 2.07 -10.92
N ILE A 3 -1.90 2.75 -10.17
CA ILE A 3 -2.31 3.53 -9.00
C ILE A 3 -3.36 4.60 -9.35
N GLU A 4 -3.25 5.22 -10.53
CA GLU A 4 -4.17 6.29 -10.92
C GLU A 4 -5.61 5.83 -11.18
N LYS A 5 -5.85 4.53 -11.16
CA LYS A 5 -7.21 3.97 -11.28
C LYS A 5 -7.94 3.93 -9.93
N LEU A 6 -7.23 4.14 -8.83
CA LEU A 6 -7.86 4.13 -7.51
C LEU A 6 -8.68 5.39 -7.29
N ILE A 7 -9.85 5.24 -6.69
CA ILE A 7 -10.73 6.34 -6.33
C ILE A 7 -11.15 6.14 -4.88
N PRO A 8 -10.80 7.05 -3.96
CA PRO A 8 -9.96 8.24 -4.17
C PRO A 8 -8.50 7.90 -4.40
N LEU A 9 -7.81 8.76 -5.11
CA LEU A 9 -6.38 8.59 -5.37
C LEU A 9 -5.58 8.83 -4.09
N PRO A 10 -4.55 8.01 -3.79
CA PRO A 10 -3.66 8.33 -2.66
C PRO A 10 -3.03 9.70 -2.86
N LYS A 11 -2.91 10.46 -1.78
CA LYS A 11 -2.48 11.86 -1.86
C LYS A 11 -0.98 12.05 -1.90
N ASP A 12 -0.23 11.17 -1.25
CA ASP A 12 1.22 11.34 -1.09
C ASP A 12 1.96 10.09 -1.49
N LYS A 13 3.25 10.23 -1.80
CA LYS A 13 4.10 9.09 -2.07
C LYS A 13 5.53 9.37 -1.64
N VAL A 14 6.24 8.31 -1.25
CA VAL A 14 7.67 8.35 -0.99
C VAL A 14 8.29 7.12 -1.61
N ARG A 15 9.61 7.15 -1.83
CA ARG A 15 10.32 5.95 -2.26
C ARG A 15 10.25 4.91 -1.13
N PHE A 16 10.02 3.67 -1.50
CA PHE A 16 9.96 2.58 -0.54
C PHE A 16 11.37 2.12 -0.21
N LYS A 17 12.07 2.93 0.58
CA LYS A 17 13.43 2.67 1.05
C LYS A 17 13.64 3.35 2.39
N LEU A 18 14.63 2.87 3.14
CA LEU A 18 14.86 3.33 4.51
C LEU A 18 15.06 4.83 4.61
N SER A 19 15.79 5.42 3.67
CA SER A 19 16.06 6.85 3.72
C SER A 19 14.84 7.75 3.62
N SER A 20 13.68 7.19 3.25
CA SER A 20 12.43 7.94 3.14
C SER A 20 11.63 7.99 4.44
N PHE A 21 12.11 7.34 5.51
CA PHE A 21 11.30 7.15 6.73
C PHE A 21 10.84 8.47 7.34
N LYS A 22 11.64 9.52 7.24
CA LYS A 22 11.28 10.83 7.82
C LYS A 22 10.09 11.49 7.14
N SER A 23 9.79 11.07 5.92
CA SER A 23 8.68 11.65 5.15
C SER A 23 7.36 10.91 5.37
N VAL A 24 7.36 9.85 6.17
CA VAL A 24 6.14 9.08 6.45
C VAL A 24 5.61 9.49 7.82
N PRO A 25 4.37 9.98 7.90
CA PRO A 25 3.83 10.49 9.16
C PRO A 25 3.47 9.37 10.13
N LYS A 26 3.51 9.71 11.42
CA LYS A 26 3.09 8.80 12.50
C LYS A 26 1.59 8.94 12.71
N GLU A 27 0.81 8.74 11.65
CA GLU A 27 -0.62 8.91 11.68
C GLU A 27 -1.32 7.74 11.01
N ALA A 28 -2.60 7.59 11.29
CA ALA A 28 -3.41 6.55 10.68
C ALA A 28 -3.64 6.86 9.20
N GLY A 29 -3.66 5.83 8.38
CA GLY A 29 -3.91 6.02 6.97
C GLY A 29 -3.98 4.72 6.21
N CYS A 30 -4.35 4.83 4.93
CA CYS A 30 -4.29 3.73 3.97
C CYS A 30 -3.09 3.94 3.07
N TYR A 31 -2.50 2.85 2.60
CA TYR A 31 -1.30 2.91 1.78
C TYR A 31 -1.30 1.84 0.70
N VAL A 32 -0.43 2.06 -0.29
CA VAL A 32 -0.28 1.15 -1.42
C VAL A 32 1.19 1.01 -1.73
N LEU A 33 1.66 -0.23 -1.86
CA LEU A 33 2.98 -0.50 -2.42
C LEU A 33 2.83 -0.67 -3.93
N ALA A 34 3.66 0.00 -4.69
CA ALA A 34 3.58 -0.03 -6.15
C ALA A 34 4.96 -0.14 -6.78
N THR A 35 4.99 -0.66 -8.01
CA THR A 35 6.22 -0.76 -8.79
C THR A 35 6.64 0.63 -9.28
N PHE A 36 7.82 0.68 -9.89
CA PHE A 36 8.31 1.94 -10.48
C PHE A 36 7.31 2.50 -11.49
N GLU A 37 6.62 1.63 -12.22
CA GLU A 37 5.63 2.03 -13.22
C GLU A 37 4.21 2.17 -12.64
N ASN A 38 4.11 2.18 -11.32
CA ASN A 38 2.85 2.40 -10.60
C ASN A 38 1.86 1.24 -10.65
N ASP A 39 2.33 0.02 -10.91
CA ASP A 39 1.48 -1.15 -10.77
C ASP A 39 1.32 -1.49 -9.30
N ILE A 40 0.08 -1.70 -8.87
CA ILE A 40 -0.24 -1.96 -7.48
C ILE A 40 0.21 -3.37 -7.08
N LEU A 41 0.97 -3.46 -5.99
CA LEU A 41 1.43 -4.74 -5.44
C LEU A 41 0.74 -5.09 -4.12
N TYR A 42 0.38 -4.09 -3.33
CA TYR A 42 -0.19 -4.31 -2.01
C TYR A 42 -1.02 -3.10 -1.58
N ILE A 43 -2.17 -3.35 -0.99
CA ILE A 43 -3.05 -2.33 -0.42
C ILE A 43 -3.25 -2.65 1.04
N GLY A 44 -3.05 -1.67 1.92
CA GLY A 44 -3.18 -1.89 3.34
C GLY A 44 -3.64 -0.66 4.11
N LEU A 45 -3.82 -0.87 5.41
CA LEU A 45 -4.16 0.20 6.33
C LEU A 45 -3.28 0.09 7.57
N SER A 46 -3.16 1.19 8.31
CA SER A 46 -2.40 1.19 9.56
C SER A 46 -2.87 2.32 10.45
N ASN A 47 -2.80 2.10 11.75
CA ASN A 47 -3.01 3.18 12.73
C ASN A 47 -1.76 4.05 12.86
N ASN A 48 -0.63 3.60 12.33
CA ASN A 48 0.62 4.35 12.34
C ASN A 48 1.40 4.02 11.07
N LEU A 49 1.30 4.88 10.07
CA LEU A 49 1.94 4.68 8.78
C LEU A 49 3.46 4.57 8.91
N PHE A 50 4.06 5.36 9.79
CA PHE A 50 5.51 5.34 10.00
C PHE A 50 5.99 3.95 10.44
N THR A 51 5.35 3.39 11.45
CA THR A 51 5.69 2.07 11.95
C THR A 51 5.49 1.00 10.89
N ARG A 52 4.37 1.09 10.17
CA ARG A 52 4.03 0.12 9.12
C ARG A 52 5.04 0.17 7.98
N PHE A 53 5.45 1.38 7.59
CA PHE A 53 6.46 1.56 6.55
C PHE A 53 7.73 0.79 6.90
N GLN A 54 8.21 0.94 8.14
CA GLN A 54 9.41 0.25 8.58
C GLN A 54 9.22 -1.26 8.66
N GLN A 55 8.07 -1.71 9.13
CA GLN A 55 7.77 -3.14 9.19
C GLN A 55 7.80 -3.78 7.81
N HIS A 56 7.26 -3.11 6.80
CA HIS A 56 7.31 -3.65 5.45
C HIS A 56 8.71 -3.67 4.87
N LEU A 57 9.54 -2.68 5.20
CA LEU A 57 10.94 -2.68 4.75
C LEU A 57 11.72 -3.86 5.34
N ASP A 58 11.32 -4.32 6.52
CA ASP A 58 11.96 -5.47 7.17
C ASP A 58 11.39 -6.81 6.71
N ASN A 59 10.38 -6.80 5.87
CA ASN A 59 9.71 -8.02 5.42
C ASN A 59 10.18 -8.39 4.02
N PRO A 60 10.93 -9.51 3.85
CA PRO A 60 11.42 -9.91 2.53
C PRO A 60 10.33 -10.05 1.47
N GLU A 61 9.12 -10.48 1.85
CA GLU A 61 8.04 -10.59 0.89
C GLU A 61 7.66 -9.26 0.27
N LYS A 62 7.83 -8.16 1.01
CA LYS A 62 7.45 -6.84 0.53
C LYS A 62 8.55 -6.14 -0.24
N ILE A 63 9.81 -6.50 0.02
CA ILE A 63 10.94 -5.80 -0.61
C ILE A 63 11.52 -6.56 -1.82
N ASN A 64 11.28 -7.87 -1.90
CA ASN A 64 11.83 -8.69 -2.99
C ASN A 64 10.99 -8.51 -4.27
N PRO A 65 11.61 -8.68 -5.45
CA PRO A 65 10.86 -8.59 -6.70
C PRO A 65 9.75 -9.64 -6.78
N THR A 66 8.63 -9.25 -7.38
CA THR A 66 7.52 -10.15 -7.71
C THR A 66 7.45 -10.29 -9.21
N LYS A 67 6.53 -11.11 -9.73
CA LYS A 67 6.36 -11.22 -11.19
C LYS A 67 5.87 -9.92 -11.82
N GLU A 68 5.21 -9.04 -11.06
CA GLU A 68 4.81 -7.73 -11.55
C GLU A 68 5.91 -6.68 -11.38
N GLY A 69 6.94 -6.99 -10.59
CA GLY A 69 8.03 -6.08 -10.34
C GLY A 69 8.31 -5.91 -8.85
N LYS A 70 9.19 -5.01 -8.53
CA LYS A 70 9.61 -4.71 -7.16
C LYS A 70 8.88 -3.49 -6.64
N ALA A 71 8.55 -3.48 -5.33
CA ALA A 71 7.95 -2.30 -4.69
C ALA A 71 8.97 -1.16 -4.64
N ILE A 72 8.66 -0.06 -5.29
CA ILE A 72 9.51 1.13 -5.36
C ILE A 72 8.84 2.31 -4.68
N TRP A 73 7.52 2.38 -4.72
CA TRP A 73 6.76 3.50 -4.18
C TRP A 73 5.89 3.05 -3.02
N PHE A 74 5.81 3.91 -2.00
CA PHE A 74 4.87 3.78 -0.90
C PHE A 74 3.93 4.98 -1.01
N TYR A 75 2.74 4.73 -1.55
CA TYR A 75 1.69 5.75 -1.63
C TYR A 75 0.87 5.70 -0.36
N PHE A 76 0.44 6.85 0.13
CA PHE A 76 -0.38 6.85 1.33
C PHE A 76 -1.34 8.03 1.35
N THR A 77 -2.38 7.89 2.17
CA THR A 77 -3.35 8.93 2.46
C THR A 77 -3.62 8.88 3.96
N ILE A 78 -3.39 10.00 4.64
CA ILE A 78 -3.77 10.11 6.05
C ILE A 78 -5.29 10.10 6.10
N TYR A 79 -5.85 9.28 6.98
CA TYR A 79 -7.29 9.10 7.02
C TYR A 79 -7.73 8.77 8.44
N ASP A 80 -8.97 9.13 8.77
CA ASP A 80 -9.57 8.88 10.08
C ASP A 80 -9.60 7.37 10.35
N SER A 81 -9.08 6.95 11.50
CA SER A 81 -8.99 5.52 11.83
C SER A 81 -10.35 4.82 11.82
N LYS A 82 -11.43 5.54 12.07
CA LYS A 82 -12.79 4.96 12.03
C LYS A 82 -13.18 4.54 10.61
N ASN A 83 -12.66 5.22 9.60
CA ASN A 83 -13.03 5.00 8.21
C ASN A 83 -11.97 4.25 7.41
N LEU A 84 -10.84 3.90 8.03
CA LEU A 84 -9.76 3.19 7.35
C LEU A 84 -10.21 1.88 6.70
N PRO A 85 -10.94 0.99 7.40
CA PRO A 85 -11.36 -0.27 6.79
C PRO A 85 -12.23 -0.06 5.55
N LYS A 86 -13.04 0.99 5.56
CA LYS A 86 -13.91 1.29 4.43
C LYS A 86 -13.09 1.73 3.22
N LEU A 87 -12.09 2.57 3.42
CA LEU A 87 -11.24 3.05 2.33
C LEU A 87 -10.40 1.90 1.76
N GLU A 88 -9.79 1.10 2.63
CA GLU A 88 -9.01 -0.05 2.20
C GLU A 88 -9.88 -1.00 1.39
N ARG A 89 -11.08 -1.31 1.88
CA ARG A 89 -12.00 -2.19 1.19
C ARG A 89 -12.39 -1.62 -0.18
N THR A 90 -12.62 -0.31 -0.24
CA THR A 90 -12.95 0.34 -1.50
C THR A 90 -11.84 0.13 -2.52
N TRP A 91 -10.60 0.35 -2.12
CA TRP A 91 -9.47 0.17 -3.01
C TRP A 91 -9.28 -1.30 -3.42
N ILE A 92 -9.40 -2.22 -2.46
CA ILE A 92 -9.27 -3.65 -2.77
C ILE A 92 -10.36 -4.11 -3.72
N ASN A 93 -11.60 -3.64 -3.52
CA ASN A 93 -12.70 -3.99 -4.40
C ASN A 93 -12.49 -3.45 -5.81
N GLN A 94 -11.92 -2.27 -5.94
CA GLN A 94 -11.60 -1.71 -7.25
C GLN A 94 -10.55 -2.55 -7.97
N PHE A 95 -9.54 -2.99 -7.23
CA PHE A 95 -8.52 -3.87 -7.79
C PHE A 95 -9.14 -5.19 -8.24
N ASP A 96 -9.95 -5.80 -7.38
CA ASP A 96 -10.60 -7.07 -7.68
C ASP A 96 -11.53 -6.97 -8.89
N ALA A 97 -12.22 -5.84 -9.05
CA ALA A 97 -13.13 -5.64 -10.16
C ALA A 97 -12.39 -5.67 -11.50
N ILE A 98 -11.13 -5.25 -11.51
CA ILE A 98 -10.31 -5.22 -12.73
C ILE A 98 -9.61 -6.56 -12.94
N HIS A 99 -9.07 -7.16 -11.90
CA HIS A 99 -8.20 -8.34 -12.00
C HIS A 99 -8.86 -9.64 -11.58
N GLY A 100 -10.01 -9.58 -10.90
CA GLY A 100 -10.70 -10.78 -10.42
C GLY A 100 -9.97 -11.45 -9.25
N ARG A 101 -9.03 -10.78 -8.61
CA ARG A 101 -8.26 -11.31 -7.50
C ARG A 101 -7.56 -10.19 -6.76
N HIS A 102 -7.10 -10.47 -5.54
CA HIS A 102 -6.30 -9.53 -4.76
C HIS A 102 -4.99 -9.18 -5.48
N SER A 103 -4.40 -8.05 -5.11
CA SER A 103 -3.08 -7.67 -5.60
C SER A 103 -2.06 -8.73 -5.21
N ILE A 104 -0.93 -8.77 -5.92
CA ILE A 104 0.03 -9.87 -5.81
C ILE A 104 0.52 -10.12 -4.37
N LEU A 105 0.69 -9.07 -3.57
CA LEU A 105 1.16 -9.21 -2.19
C LEU A 105 0.02 -9.33 -1.18
N ASN A 106 -1.24 -9.15 -1.61
CA ASN A 106 -2.42 -9.31 -0.77
C ASN A 106 -3.04 -10.70 -0.85
N LYS A 107 -2.57 -11.53 -1.78
CA LYS A 107 -3.16 -12.85 -1.99
C LYS A 107 -2.96 -13.80 -0.83
N ILE A 108 -1.93 -13.59 -0.04
CA ILE A 108 -1.73 -14.31 1.19
C ILE A 108 -2.51 -13.54 2.22
N ASN A 109 -3.40 -14.21 2.87
CA ASN A 109 -4.25 -13.64 3.89
C ASN A 109 -3.41 -12.85 4.88
N SER A 110 -3.05 -11.66 4.53
CA SER A 110 -2.30 -10.82 5.43
C SER A 110 -3.18 -10.54 6.61
N PRO A 111 -2.72 -10.81 7.81
CA PRO A 111 -3.45 -10.36 8.97
C PRO A 111 -3.62 -8.87 8.83
N VAL A 112 -4.75 -8.43 9.25
CA VAL A 112 -5.09 -7.03 9.29
C VAL A 112 -3.97 -6.28 9.97
N SER A 113 -3.38 -5.40 9.33
CA SER A 113 -2.31 -4.70 9.98
C SER A 113 -1.86 -3.48 9.23
#